data_c49cfcca9752ae5e921e90b660f22df9
#
_entry.id   c49cfcca9752ae5e921e90b660f22df9
#
_cell.length_a   1.000
_cell.length_b   1.000
_cell.length_c   1.000
_cell.angle_alpha   90.00
_cell.angle_beta   90.00
_cell.angle_gamma   90.00
#
_symmetry.space_group_name_H-M   'P 1'
#
loop_
_entity.id
_entity.type
_entity.pdbx_description
1 polymer ?
#
loop_
_entity_poly.entity_id
_entity_poly.type
_entity_poly.pdbx_seq_one_letter_code
_entity_poly.pdbx_strand_id
1 'polypeptide(L)'
;MTREEYQKKIDEIKKQKDALDAEIEQVHKEFRDSLLRELEEQAITPGTKVSVKTKKWNGDEIDTETYFFDVSLVWGKMEYVFHKTKKDGTMSQINQHIEGRTIISIRKI
;
A
#
# COMPACT_ATOMS: atom_id res chain seq x y z
N MET A 1 34.37 -1.59 -30.34
CA MET A 1 34.22 -1.32 -28.90
C MET A 1 35.17 -2.22 -28.11
N THR A 2 36.01 -1.67 -27.28
CA THR A 2 36.87 -2.42 -26.40
C THR A 2 36.10 -2.93 -25.18
N ARG A 3 36.65 -3.94 -24.48
CA ARG A 3 36.06 -4.49 -23.26
C ARG A 3 35.95 -3.44 -22.15
N GLU A 4 36.95 -2.56 -22.07
CA GLU A 4 36.94 -1.45 -21.10
C GLU A 4 35.82 -0.45 -21.38
N GLU A 5 35.59 -0.08 -22.65
CA GLU A 5 34.51 0.80 -23.06
C GLU A 5 33.14 0.19 -22.75
N TYR A 6 32.98 -1.11 -23.01
CA TYR A 6 31.75 -1.83 -22.69
C TYR A 6 31.46 -1.80 -21.20
N GLN A 7 32.46 -2.14 -20.38
CA GLN A 7 32.30 -2.16 -18.92
C GLN A 7 31.97 -0.78 -18.37
N LYS A 8 32.61 0.26 -18.89
CA LYS A 8 32.35 1.64 -18.49
C LYS A 8 30.91 2.06 -18.79
N LYS A 9 30.38 1.69 -19.96
CA LYS A 9 29.00 1.98 -20.34
C LYS A 9 28.00 1.26 -19.44
N ILE A 10 28.25 0.00 -19.12
CA ILE A 10 27.41 -0.77 -18.21
C ILE A 10 27.41 -0.14 -16.80
N ASP A 11 28.56 0.28 -16.30
CA ASP A 11 28.65 0.93 -14.99
C ASP A 11 27.89 2.26 -14.94
N GLU A 12 27.93 3.07 -16.01
CA GLU A 12 27.17 4.30 -16.11
C GLU A 12 25.66 4.04 -16.10
N ILE A 13 25.19 3.04 -16.83
CA ILE A 13 23.78 2.65 -16.87
C ILE A 13 23.33 2.16 -15.50
N LYS A 14 24.12 1.37 -14.80
CA LYS A 14 23.81 0.91 -13.44
C LYS A 14 23.69 2.07 -12.46
N LYS A 15 24.54 3.07 -12.54
CA LYS A 15 24.47 4.26 -11.70
C LYS A 15 23.17 5.04 -11.94
N GLN A 16 22.77 5.19 -13.20
CA GLN A 16 21.51 5.85 -13.55
C GLN A 16 20.31 5.06 -13.07
N LYS A 17 20.35 3.74 -13.20
CA LYS A 17 19.29 2.85 -12.72
C LYS A 17 19.15 2.95 -11.21
N ASP A 18 20.25 2.90 -10.46
CA ASP A 18 20.22 2.99 -9.00
C ASP A 18 19.66 4.35 -8.54
N ALA A 19 20.02 5.43 -9.21
CA ALA A 19 19.49 6.76 -8.92
C ALA A 19 17.98 6.84 -9.19
N LEU A 20 17.51 6.26 -10.29
CA LEU A 20 16.09 6.20 -10.63
C LEU A 20 15.31 5.33 -9.64
N ASP A 21 15.85 4.19 -9.25
CA ASP A 21 15.23 3.32 -8.24
C ASP A 21 15.07 4.05 -6.90
N ALA A 22 16.08 4.82 -6.49
CA ALA A 22 16.02 5.62 -5.27
C ALA A 22 14.95 6.73 -5.37
N GLU A 23 14.80 7.38 -6.52
CA GLU A 23 13.75 8.37 -6.77
C GLU A 23 12.35 7.74 -6.70
N ILE A 24 12.19 6.56 -7.30
CA ILE A 24 10.92 5.81 -7.26
C ILE A 24 10.55 5.46 -5.82
N GLU A 25 11.49 4.95 -5.03
CA GLU A 25 11.26 4.65 -3.61
C GLU A 25 10.86 5.88 -2.82
N GLN A 26 11.48 7.04 -3.08
CA GLN A 26 11.14 8.29 -2.44
C GLN A 26 9.71 8.74 -2.78
N VAL A 27 9.32 8.64 -4.03
CA VAL A 27 7.94 8.96 -4.47
C VAL A 27 6.93 8.03 -3.82
N HIS A 28 7.22 6.73 -3.75
CA HIS A 28 6.37 5.76 -3.09
C HIS A 28 6.19 6.08 -1.60
N LYS A 29 7.28 6.44 -0.92
CA LYS A 29 7.25 6.82 0.49
C LYS A 29 6.40 8.07 0.72
N GLU A 30 6.57 9.10 -0.10
CA GLU A 30 5.80 10.32 -0.01
C GLU A 30 4.31 10.06 -0.22
N PHE A 31 3.98 9.24 -1.20
CA PHE A 31 2.59 8.86 -1.48
C PHE A 31 1.98 8.06 -0.33
N ARG A 32 2.71 7.10 0.22
CA ARG A 32 2.29 6.32 1.39
C ARG A 32 2.04 7.24 2.60
N ASP A 33 2.97 8.15 2.89
CA ASP A 33 2.85 9.09 4.00
C ASP A 33 1.64 10.02 3.81
N SER A 34 1.37 10.44 2.58
CA SER A 34 0.19 11.25 2.24
C SER A 34 -1.12 10.51 2.51
N LEU A 35 -1.21 9.23 2.12
CA LEU A 35 -2.38 8.40 2.38
C LEU A 35 -2.61 8.18 3.87
N LEU A 36 -1.54 7.94 4.63
CA LEU A 36 -1.62 7.79 6.08
C LEU A 36 -2.09 9.06 6.76
N ARG A 37 -1.64 10.23 6.30
CA ARG A 37 -2.12 11.53 6.81
C ARG A 37 -3.60 11.75 6.56
N GLU A 38 -4.09 11.44 5.35
CA GLU A 38 -5.50 11.53 5.02
C GLU A 38 -6.36 10.68 5.97
N LEU A 39 -5.89 9.47 6.27
CA LEU A 39 -6.55 8.58 7.22
C LEU A 39 -6.50 9.13 8.65
N GLU A 40 -5.38 9.69 9.07
CA GLU A 40 -5.24 10.33 10.39
C GLU A 40 -6.19 11.51 10.56
N GLU A 41 -6.41 12.31 9.52
CA GLU A 41 -7.39 13.40 9.51
C GLU A 41 -8.81 12.91 9.77
N GLN A 42 -9.10 11.68 9.39
CA GLN A 42 -10.38 11.00 9.66
C GLN A 42 -10.35 10.23 10.98
N ALA A 43 -9.31 10.38 11.78
CA ALA A 43 -9.05 9.64 13.01
C ALA A 43 -8.90 8.13 12.83
N ILE A 44 -8.43 7.71 11.65
CA ILE A 44 -8.13 6.31 11.33
C ILE A 44 -6.62 6.10 11.50
N THR A 45 -6.26 5.37 12.54
CA THR A 45 -4.88 5.03 12.89
C THR A 45 -4.74 3.51 13.03
N PRO A 46 -3.52 2.94 13.09
CA PRO A 46 -3.36 1.50 13.31
C PRO A 46 -4.15 1.01 14.51
N GLY A 47 -4.98 -0.01 14.32
CA GLY A 47 -5.86 -0.57 15.35
C GLY A 47 -7.27 0.03 15.38
N THR A 48 -7.57 1.00 14.55
CA THR A 48 -8.92 1.60 14.46
C THR A 48 -9.87 0.68 13.70
N LYS A 49 -11.03 0.42 14.28
CA LYS A 49 -12.10 -0.35 13.61
C LYS A 49 -12.74 0.48 12.52
N VAL A 50 -12.82 -0.07 11.32
CA VAL A 50 -13.33 0.62 10.13
C VAL A 50 -14.30 -0.26 9.34
N SER A 51 -15.14 0.39 8.54
CA SER A 51 -15.93 -0.27 7.51
C SER A 51 -15.30 0.04 6.15
N VAL A 52 -14.92 -1.00 5.42
CA VAL A 52 -14.28 -0.89 4.11
C VAL A 52 -15.27 -1.32 3.04
N LYS A 53 -15.57 -0.42 2.12
CA LYS A 53 -16.38 -0.73 0.95
C LYS A 53 -15.46 -1.08 -0.21
N THR A 54 -15.61 -2.29 -0.74
CA THR A 54 -14.83 -2.77 -1.88
C THR A 54 -15.74 -3.13 -3.05
N LYS A 55 -15.18 -3.05 -4.27
CA LYS A 55 -15.89 -3.43 -5.49
C LYS A 55 -15.39 -4.78 -5.98
N LYS A 56 -16.30 -5.73 -6.15
CA LYS A 56 -15.98 -7.02 -6.76
C LYS A 56 -15.80 -6.91 -8.28
N TRP A 57 -15.19 -7.93 -8.87
CA TRP A 57 -14.98 -8.02 -10.32
C TRP A 57 -16.29 -7.96 -11.12
N ASN A 58 -17.41 -8.40 -10.54
CA ASN A 58 -18.75 -8.36 -11.17
C ASN A 58 -19.47 -7.02 -11.01
N GLY A 59 -18.85 -6.04 -10.34
CA GLY A 59 -19.42 -4.73 -10.09
C GLY A 59 -20.17 -4.57 -8.77
N ASP A 60 -20.37 -5.66 -8.01
CA ASP A 60 -21.04 -5.60 -6.71
C ASP A 60 -20.14 -4.94 -5.66
N GLU A 61 -20.76 -4.18 -4.76
CA GLU A 61 -20.09 -3.54 -3.64
C GLU A 61 -20.31 -4.33 -2.36
N ILE A 62 -19.25 -4.50 -1.56
CA ILE A 62 -19.29 -5.20 -0.28
C ILE A 62 -18.74 -4.30 0.80
N ASP A 63 -19.44 -4.22 1.93
CA ASP A 63 -18.95 -3.58 3.15
C ASP A 63 -18.41 -4.65 4.10
N THR A 64 -17.17 -4.46 4.56
CA THR A 64 -16.52 -5.37 5.50
C THR A 64 -16.04 -4.58 6.71
N GLU A 65 -16.41 -5.05 7.91
CA GLU A 65 -15.86 -4.49 9.15
C GLU A 65 -14.51 -5.14 9.45
N THR A 66 -13.50 -4.31 9.66
CA THR A 66 -12.13 -4.77 9.90
C THR A 66 -11.37 -3.71 10.69
N TYR A 67 -10.14 -4.00 11.03
CA TYR A 67 -9.27 -3.05 11.74
C TYR A 67 -8.17 -2.58 10.81
N PHE A 68 -8.03 -1.26 10.67
CA PHE A 68 -6.94 -0.70 9.88
C PHE A 68 -5.59 -0.95 10.57
N PHE A 69 -4.57 -1.26 9.80
CA PHE A 69 -3.21 -1.49 10.32
C PHE A 69 -2.17 -0.62 9.63
N ASP A 70 -2.04 -0.73 8.31
CA ASP A 70 -0.99 0.00 7.58
C ASP A 70 -1.32 0.12 6.09
N VAL A 71 -0.48 0.86 5.38
CA VAL A 71 -0.45 0.93 3.92
C VAL A 71 0.90 0.39 3.46
N SER A 72 0.90 -0.53 2.53
CA SER A 72 2.10 -1.20 2.04
C SER A 72 2.20 -1.12 0.53
N LEU A 73 3.44 -1.07 0.03
CA LEU A 73 3.74 -1.22 -1.39
C LEU A 73 4.31 -2.61 -1.62
N VAL A 74 3.57 -3.43 -2.36
CA VAL A 74 3.99 -4.78 -2.69
C VAL A 74 4.02 -4.91 -4.21
N TRP A 75 5.18 -5.22 -4.78
CA TRP A 75 5.35 -5.40 -6.23
C TRP A 75 4.88 -4.19 -7.06
N GLY A 76 5.13 -2.97 -6.54
CA GLY A 76 4.71 -1.73 -7.20
C GLY A 76 3.22 -1.41 -7.08
N LYS A 77 2.45 -2.20 -6.34
CA LYS A 77 1.04 -1.96 -6.06
C LYS A 77 0.85 -1.44 -4.65
N MET A 78 -0.05 -0.48 -4.50
CA MET A 78 -0.44 0.04 -3.20
C MET A 78 -1.50 -0.87 -2.60
N GLU A 79 -1.23 -1.42 -1.41
CA GLU A 79 -2.16 -2.27 -0.67
C GLU A 79 -2.43 -1.69 0.71
N TYR A 80 -3.70 -1.74 1.13
CA TYR A 80 -4.08 -1.47 2.50
C TYR A 80 -4.03 -2.77 3.30
N VAL A 81 -3.40 -2.72 4.46
CA VAL A 81 -3.29 -3.88 5.36
C VAL A 81 -4.29 -3.70 6.50
N PHE A 82 -5.12 -4.71 6.69
CA PHE A 82 -6.12 -4.76 7.76
C PHE A 82 -5.93 -6.00 8.60
N HIS A 83 -6.39 -5.95 9.85
CA HIS A 83 -6.54 -7.13 10.69
C HIS A 83 -8.00 -7.54 10.69
N LYS A 84 -8.26 -8.82 10.41
CA LYS A 84 -9.63 -9.37 10.38
C LYS A 84 -10.30 -9.24 11.75
N THR A 85 -11.64 -9.16 11.75
CA THR A 85 -12.43 -9.16 12.96
C THR A 85 -12.74 -10.60 13.37
N LYS A 86 -12.52 -10.93 14.65
CA LYS A 86 -12.90 -12.23 15.22
C LYS A 86 -14.41 -12.31 15.40
N LYS A 87 -14.94 -13.52 15.66
CA LYS A 87 -16.37 -13.75 15.92
C LYS A 87 -16.92 -12.93 17.09
N ASP A 88 -16.08 -12.63 18.08
CA ASP A 88 -16.44 -11.83 19.25
C ASP A 88 -16.36 -10.30 18.99
N GLY A 89 -16.00 -9.89 17.78
CA GLY A 89 -15.86 -8.49 17.40
C GLY A 89 -14.50 -7.86 17.67
N THR A 90 -13.55 -8.61 18.25
CA THR A 90 -12.21 -8.11 18.54
C THR A 90 -11.25 -8.30 17.36
N MET A 91 -10.11 -7.62 17.41
CA MET A 91 -9.09 -7.67 16.35
C MET A 91 -8.37 -9.03 16.35
N SER A 92 -8.28 -9.65 15.17
CA SER A 92 -7.49 -10.85 14.93
C SER A 92 -6.04 -10.50 14.65
N GLN A 93 -5.13 -11.47 14.82
CA GLN A 93 -3.74 -11.36 14.39
C GLN A 93 -3.55 -11.64 12.89
N ILE A 94 -4.61 -12.03 12.20
CA ILE A 94 -4.56 -12.36 10.77
C ILE A 94 -4.61 -11.11 9.93
N ASN A 95 -3.56 -10.88 9.13
CA ASN A 95 -3.48 -9.76 8.19
C ASN A 95 -4.33 -10.04 6.94
N GLN A 96 -4.98 -9.00 6.44
CA GLN A 96 -5.69 -9.03 5.17
C GLN A 96 -5.17 -7.87 4.30
N HIS A 97 -4.68 -8.19 3.11
CA HIS A 97 -4.19 -7.21 2.15
C HIS A 97 -5.26 -6.95 1.10
N ILE A 98 -5.63 -5.68 0.90
CA ILE A 98 -6.62 -5.27 -0.10
C ILE A 98 -5.98 -4.23 -1.00
N GLU A 99 -6.01 -4.46 -2.31
CA GLU A 99 -5.48 -3.49 -3.29
C GLU A 99 -6.26 -2.18 -3.21
N GLY A 100 -5.53 -1.06 -3.18
CA GLY A 100 -6.14 0.27 -3.07
C GLY A 100 -7.16 0.57 -4.17
N ARG A 101 -6.93 0.06 -5.39
CA ARG A 101 -7.82 0.27 -6.53
C ARG A 101 -9.20 -0.38 -6.38
N THR A 102 -9.33 -1.39 -5.52
CA THR A 102 -10.60 -2.07 -5.26
C THR A 102 -11.39 -1.43 -4.13
N ILE A 103 -10.76 -0.55 -3.37
CA ILE A 103 -11.39 0.12 -2.24
C ILE A 103 -12.13 1.36 -2.73
N ILE A 104 -13.43 1.41 -2.44
CA ILE A 104 -14.28 2.57 -2.75
C ILE A 104 -14.21 3.59 -1.62
N SER A 105 -14.31 3.13 -0.37
CA SER A 105 -14.22 4.00 0.79
C SER A 105 -13.77 3.24 2.04
N ILE A 106 -13.16 3.97 2.97
CA ILE A 106 -12.81 3.49 4.31
C ILE A 106 -13.44 4.48 5.29
N ARG A 107 -14.27 3.99 6.20
CA ARG A 107 -14.98 4.82 7.17
C ARG A 107 -14.70 4.31 8.58
N LYS A 108 -14.46 5.23 9.51
CA LYS A 108 -14.37 4.90 10.93
C LYS A 108 -15.76 4.51 11.44
N ILE A 109 -15.79 3.40 12.17
CA ILE A 109 -17.01 2.95 12.86
C ILE A 109 -17.18 3.67 14.19
#